data_b069ac61e707971ff381d3d4b648206c
#
_entry.id   b069ac61e707971ff381d3d4b648206c
#
_cell.length_a   1.000
_cell.length_b   1.000
_cell.length_c   1.000
_cell.angle_alpha   90.00
_cell.angle_beta   90.00
_cell.angle_gamma   90.00
#
_symmetry.space_group_name_H-M   'P 1'
#
loop_
_entity.id
_entity.type
_entity.pdbx_description
1 polymer ?
#
loop_
_entity_poly.entity_id
_entity_poly.type
_entity_poly.pdbx_seq_one_letter_code
_entity_poly.pdbx_strand_id
1 'polypeptide(L)'
;MNTPFRKLTARFCALFSLIAFNAFAVVPVTVETVTQAPLTSEIEVSGTLYGKDDVTLTAGVSGRLLYVVEPGTLVKSGDTLVRMDTLPLELEKARQQEMLNRAKINLRLYQQELARLQKLAKASSAAASQVDDMQNKHDLALSDIALAKVELKVIDDQLSRATVRAPFDGVISERFKRAGREINRADELVTLLDINNLEVRLYVPVKYLKFLHKGIELPIQAGDLSAPDMTTA
;
A
#
# COMPACT_ATOMS: atom_id res chain seq x y z
N MET A 1 -15.24 57.28 111.57
CA MET A 1 -14.27 56.21 111.78
C MET A 1 -13.78 55.75 110.38
N ASN A 2 -12.59 56.13 110.06
CA ASN A 2 -12.01 56.08 108.70
C ASN A 2 -11.21 54.81 108.51
N THR A 3 -11.45 54.20 107.41
CA THR A 3 -10.71 53.02 107.01
C THR A 3 -9.67 53.35 105.92
N PRO A 4 -8.41 53.02 106.08
CA PRO A 4 -7.33 53.25 105.15
C PRO A 4 -7.09 51.97 104.27
N PHE A 5 -8.07 51.53 103.47
CA PHE A 5 -7.90 50.31 102.65
C PHE A 5 -7.86 50.57 101.12
N ARG A 6 -7.85 51.83 100.74
CA ARG A 6 -8.02 52.17 99.31
C ARG A 6 -6.74 52.54 98.55
N LYS A 7 -5.57 52.48 99.15
CA LYS A 7 -4.29 52.85 98.53
C LYS A 7 -3.33 51.71 98.26
N LEU A 8 -3.67 50.47 98.62
CA LEU A 8 -2.78 49.33 98.41
C LEU A 8 -3.08 48.54 97.15
N THR A 9 -4.30 48.63 96.59
CA THR A 9 -4.69 47.92 95.37
C THR A 9 -4.23 48.63 94.10
N ALA A 10 -3.95 49.93 94.11
CA ALA A 10 -3.49 50.69 92.96
C ALA A 10 -2.00 50.50 92.59
N ARG A 11 -1.20 50.02 93.58
CA ARG A 11 0.24 49.78 93.34
C ARG A 11 0.57 48.37 92.89
N PHE A 12 -0.34 47.43 93.03
CA PHE A 12 -0.13 46.04 92.56
C PHE A 12 -0.52 45.82 91.11
N CYS A 13 -1.46 46.64 90.55
CA CYS A 13 -1.82 46.60 89.13
C CYS A 13 -0.78 47.26 88.23
N ALA A 14 0.03 48.18 88.74
CA ALA A 14 1.05 48.85 87.90
C ALA A 14 2.33 48.03 87.71
N LEU A 15 2.57 47.00 88.58
CA LEU A 15 3.76 46.16 88.46
C LEU A 15 3.56 44.90 87.55
N PHE A 16 2.27 44.60 87.21
CA PHE A 16 1.95 43.44 86.40
C PHE A 16 1.83 43.79 84.92
N SER A 17 1.96 45.06 84.53
CA SER A 17 1.81 45.53 83.14
C SER A 17 3.13 45.67 82.37
N LEU A 18 4.26 45.24 82.92
CA LEU A 18 5.55 45.39 82.28
C LEU A 18 6.23 44.05 81.90
N ILE A 19 5.52 42.95 81.95
CA ILE A 19 5.97 41.72 81.35
C ILE A 19 5.57 41.83 79.89
N ALA A 20 6.39 42.56 79.09
CA ALA A 20 6.29 42.64 77.66
C ALA A 20 6.36 41.21 77.07
N PHE A 21 5.25 40.84 76.56
CA PHE A 21 5.06 39.61 75.77
C PHE A 21 5.98 39.67 74.55
N ASN A 22 7.20 39.12 74.68
CA ASN A 22 8.00 38.79 73.46
C ASN A 22 7.31 37.62 72.76
N ALA A 23 6.25 37.92 72.05
CA ALA A 23 5.67 37.00 71.11
C ALA A 23 6.67 36.87 69.93
N PHE A 24 7.56 35.91 70.00
CA PHE A 24 8.25 35.44 68.80
C PHE A 24 7.17 34.93 67.87
N ALA A 25 6.85 35.72 66.85
CA ALA A 25 6.05 35.29 65.74
C ALA A 25 6.88 34.26 64.99
N VAL A 26 6.73 32.99 65.30
CA VAL A 26 7.23 31.88 64.48
C VAL A 26 6.38 31.86 63.27
N VAL A 27 6.93 32.38 62.18
CA VAL A 27 6.31 32.22 60.83
C VAL A 27 6.39 30.73 60.50
N PRO A 28 5.27 30.03 60.38
CA PRO A 28 5.30 28.63 59.97
C PRO A 28 5.86 28.55 58.55
N VAL A 29 7.03 27.99 58.40
CA VAL A 29 7.66 27.69 57.09
C VAL A 29 7.25 26.27 56.73
N THR A 30 6.45 26.13 55.68
CA THR A 30 6.17 24.83 55.13
C THR A 30 7.42 24.36 54.35
N VAL A 31 8.10 23.37 54.86
CA VAL A 31 9.22 22.71 54.18
C VAL A 31 8.68 21.50 53.44
N GLU A 32 8.83 21.51 52.14
CA GLU A 32 8.54 20.38 51.30
C GLU A 32 9.84 19.62 50.99
N THR A 33 9.81 18.32 51.14
CA THR A 33 10.99 17.49 50.85
C THR A 33 11.21 17.50 49.36
N VAL A 34 12.38 17.97 48.93
CA VAL A 34 12.76 17.92 47.50
C VAL A 34 12.90 16.45 47.08
N THR A 35 11.98 15.98 46.27
CA THR A 35 12.09 14.68 45.63
C THR A 35 12.78 14.86 44.26
N GLN A 36 13.83 14.10 44.05
CA GLN A 36 14.51 14.07 42.75
C GLN A 36 13.70 13.21 41.79
N ALA A 37 12.93 13.82 40.93
CA ALA A 37 12.21 13.14 39.84
C ALA A 37 12.92 13.38 38.50
N PRO A 38 13.00 12.37 37.62
CA PRO A 38 13.54 12.59 36.27
C PRO A 38 12.66 13.59 35.55
N LEU A 39 13.25 14.65 35.03
CA LEU A 39 12.57 15.61 34.17
C LEU A 39 12.44 15.00 32.79
N THR A 40 11.26 14.57 32.44
CA THR A 40 10.96 14.11 31.08
C THR A 40 10.55 15.30 30.22
N SER A 41 11.26 15.55 29.16
CA SER A 41 10.89 16.56 28.16
C SER A 41 10.15 15.86 27.02
N GLU A 42 8.89 16.17 26.85
CA GLU A 42 8.09 15.71 25.72
C GLU A 42 8.16 16.73 24.60
N ILE A 43 8.21 16.23 23.37
CA ILE A 43 8.27 17.05 22.18
C ILE A 43 7.20 16.53 21.24
N GLU A 44 6.30 17.38 20.85
CA GLU A 44 5.32 17.08 19.82
C GLU A 44 5.95 17.24 18.44
N VAL A 45 5.84 16.20 17.63
CA VAL A 45 6.32 16.17 16.24
C VAL A 45 5.15 15.75 15.35
N SER A 46 4.83 16.58 14.38
CA SER A 46 3.80 16.23 13.39
C SER A 46 4.31 15.15 12.43
N GLY A 47 3.48 14.15 12.20
CA GLY A 47 3.72 13.08 11.23
C GLY A 47 2.58 12.97 10.23
N THR A 48 2.88 12.45 9.06
CA THR A 48 1.88 12.11 8.04
C THR A 48 1.75 10.60 7.96
N LEU A 49 0.50 10.13 7.96
CA LEU A 49 0.16 8.72 7.85
C LEU A 49 0.11 8.33 6.38
N TYR A 50 0.76 7.23 6.03
CA TYR A 50 0.75 6.62 4.70
C TYR A 50 0.39 5.15 4.81
N GLY A 51 -0.20 4.59 3.76
CA GLY A 51 -0.24 3.15 3.60
C GLY A 51 1.16 2.65 3.22
N LYS A 52 1.58 1.54 3.81
CA LYS A 52 2.91 0.98 3.56
C LYS A 52 3.09 0.53 2.11
N ASP A 53 2.04 -0.05 1.53
CA ASP A 53 2.04 -0.66 0.21
C ASP A 53 1.12 0.10 -0.79
N ASP A 54 1.01 1.43 -0.63
CA ASP A 54 0.26 2.27 -1.57
C ASP A 54 0.76 2.10 -2.99
N VAL A 55 -0.14 1.83 -3.94
CA VAL A 55 0.23 1.54 -5.31
C VAL A 55 -0.68 2.23 -6.32
N THR A 56 -0.08 2.85 -7.33
CA THR A 56 -0.78 3.30 -8.53
C THR A 56 -0.77 2.19 -9.56
N LEU A 57 -1.94 1.66 -9.87
CA LEU A 57 -2.12 0.58 -10.84
C LEU A 57 -2.23 1.17 -12.25
N THR A 58 -1.49 0.56 -13.18
CA THR A 58 -1.39 1.01 -14.56
C THR A 58 -1.98 -0.03 -15.53
N ALA A 59 -2.28 0.42 -16.75
CA ALA A 59 -2.79 -0.42 -17.80
C ALA A 59 -1.72 -1.40 -18.30
N GLY A 60 -2.03 -2.70 -18.29
CA GLY A 60 -1.14 -3.74 -18.83
C GLY A 60 -1.18 -3.85 -20.34
N VAL A 61 -2.27 -3.43 -20.99
CA VAL A 61 -2.51 -3.43 -22.43
C VAL A 61 -3.22 -2.15 -22.84
N SER A 62 -3.22 -1.85 -24.14
CA SER A 62 -3.99 -0.74 -24.71
C SER A 62 -5.39 -1.19 -25.08
N GLY A 63 -6.39 -0.31 -25.00
CA GLY A 63 -7.75 -0.58 -25.41
C GLY A 63 -8.79 0.27 -24.66
N ARG A 64 -10.07 -0.04 -24.89
CA ARG A 64 -11.19 0.69 -24.30
C ARG A 64 -11.51 0.18 -22.90
N LEU A 65 -11.72 1.10 -21.95
CA LEU A 65 -12.18 0.80 -20.61
C LEU A 65 -13.70 0.51 -20.60
N LEU A 66 -14.11 -0.64 -20.10
CA LEU A 66 -15.52 -0.98 -19.87
C LEU A 66 -15.96 -0.69 -18.43
N TYR A 67 -15.07 -0.90 -17.48
CA TYR A 67 -15.35 -0.69 -16.06
C TYR A 67 -14.11 -0.16 -15.34
N VAL A 68 -14.31 0.78 -14.46
CA VAL A 68 -13.31 1.31 -13.53
C VAL A 68 -14.00 1.55 -12.18
N VAL A 69 -13.41 1.04 -11.12
CA VAL A 69 -13.90 1.20 -9.75
C VAL A 69 -13.94 2.68 -9.34
N GLU A 70 -14.91 3.04 -8.49
CA GLU A 70 -15.07 4.42 -8.01
C GLU A 70 -14.13 4.72 -6.83
N PRO A 71 -13.61 5.96 -6.71
CA PRO A 71 -12.89 6.40 -5.52
C PRO A 71 -13.73 6.24 -4.24
N GLY A 72 -13.08 5.94 -3.12
CA GLY A 72 -13.73 5.67 -1.84
C GLY A 72 -14.24 4.23 -1.68
N THR A 73 -14.13 3.40 -2.71
CA THR A 73 -14.57 2.00 -2.64
C THR A 73 -13.57 1.16 -1.85
N LEU A 74 -14.06 0.42 -0.86
CA LEU A 74 -13.31 -0.64 -0.18
C LEU A 74 -13.25 -1.87 -1.06
N VAL A 75 -12.05 -2.41 -1.26
CA VAL A 75 -11.80 -3.57 -2.11
C VAL A 75 -10.96 -4.60 -1.39
N LYS A 76 -11.15 -5.86 -1.75
CA LYS A 76 -10.35 -6.99 -1.26
C LYS A 76 -9.35 -7.44 -2.31
N SER A 77 -8.28 -8.07 -1.86
CA SER A 77 -7.31 -8.72 -2.74
C SER A 77 -8.01 -9.65 -3.74
N GLY A 78 -7.69 -9.49 -5.03
CA GLY A 78 -8.31 -10.22 -6.14
C GLY A 78 -9.54 -9.56 -6.75
N ASP A 79 -10.16 -8.55 -6.11
CA ASP A 79 -11.31 -7.84 -6.66
C ASP A 79 -10.95 -7.14 -7.97
N THR A 80 -11.91 -7.10 -8.90
CA THR A 80 -11.73 -6.44 -10.19
C THR A 80 -11.85 -4.93 -10.04
N LEU A 81 -10.75 -4.22 -10.25
CA LEU A 81 -10.69 -2.76 -10.21
C LEU A 81 -10.97 -2.12 -11.57
N VAL A 82 -10.41 -2.73 -12.61
CA VAL A 82 -10.58 -2.24 -13.98
C VAL A 82 -10.79 -3.42 -14.91
N ARG A 83 -11.71 -3.27 -15.87
CA ARG A 83 -11.96 -4.22 -16.95
C ARG A 83 -11.96 -3.49 -18.28
N MET A 84 -11.14 -4.00 -19.20
CA MET A 84 -11.04 -3.51 -20.56
C MET A 84 -11.89 -4.34 -21.52
N ASP A 85 -12.10 -3.83 -22.71
CA ASP A 85 -12.72 -4.57 -23.80
C ASP A 85 -11.75 -5.64 -24.32
N THR A 86 -12.13 -6.89 -24.12
CA THR A 86 -11.34 -8.08 -24.53
C THR A 86 -11.70 -8.59 -25.90
N LEU A 87 -12.80 -8.12 -26.52
CA LEU A 87 -13.29 -8.66 -27.79
C LEU A 87 -12.23 -8.65 -28.90
N PRO A 88 -11.44 -7.57 -29.11
CA PRO A 88 -10.40 -7.59 -30.14
C PRO A 88 -9.33 -8.67 -29.89
N LEU A 89 -8.93 -8.88 -28.64
CA LEU A 89 -7.96 -9.91 -28.24
C LEU A 89 -8.53 -11.32 -28.38
N GLU A 90 -9.80 -11.51 -28.07
CA GLU A 90 -10.50 -12.80 -28.21
C GLU A 90 -10.61 -13.20 -29.69
N LEU A 91 -10.92 -12.25 -30.59
CA LEU A 91 -10.94 -12.47 -32.03
C LEU A 91 -9.54 -12.81 -32.58
N GLU A 92 -8.52 -12.11 -32.08
CA GLU A 92 -7.14 -12.40 -32.46
C GLU A 92 -6.71 -13.79 -31.97
N LYS A 93 -7.09 -14.17 -30.73
CA LYS A 93 -6.87 -15.53 -30.20
C LYS A 93 -7.53 -16.60 -31.07
N ALA A 94 -8.79 -16.37 -31.47
CA ALA A 94 -9.51 -17.29 -32.35
C ALA A 94 -8.81 -17.43 -33.71
N ARG A 95 -8.38 -16.32 -34.29
CA ARG A 95 -7.60 -16.33 -35.55
C ARG A 95 -6.32 -17.15 -35.42
N GLN A 96 -5.56 -16.92 -34.36
CA GLN A 96 -4.29 -17.60 -34.10
C GLN A 96 -4.51 -19.10 -33.80
N GLN A 97 -5.62 -19.45 -33.13
CA GLN A 97 -6.01 -20.84 -32.93
C GLN A 97 -6.24 -21.58 -34.23
N GLU A 98 -6.87 -20.92 -35.24
CA GLU A 98 -7.06 -21.51 -36.58
C GLU A 98 -5.74 -21.62 -37.36
N MET A 99 -4.81 -20.68 -37.14
CA MET A 99 -3.46 -20.80 -37.72
C MET A 99 -2.71 -22.01 -37.12
N LEU A 100 -2.82 -22.23 -35.80
CA LEU A 100 -2.27 -23.44 -35.17
C LEU A 100 -2.92 -24.72 -35.71
N ASN A 101 -4.24 -24.73 -35.93
CA ASN A 101 -4.94 -25.87 -36.52
C ASN A 101 -4.44 -26.17 -37.95
N ARG A 102 -4.27 -25.13 -38.76
CA ARG A 102 -3.70 -25.24 -40.10
C ARG A 102 -2.28 -25.83 -40.08
N ALA A 103 -1.42 -25.34 -39.18
CA ALA A 103 -0.05 -25.85 -39.02
C ALA A 103 -0.03 -27.33 -38.61
N LYS A 104 -0.95 -27.75 -37.73
CA LYS A 104 -1.12 -29.17 -37.34
C LYS A 104 -1.57 -30.05 -38.54
N ILE A 105 -2.45 -29.54 -39.41
CA ILE A 105 -2.89 -30.25 -40.61
C ILE A 105 -1.70 -30.43 -41.57
N ASN A 106 -0.91 -29.38 -41.80
CA ASN A 106 0.29 -29.43 -42.64
C ASN A 106 1.31 -30.44 -42.10
N LEU A 107 1.57 -30.41 -40.78
CA LEU A 107 2.45 -31.40 -40.15
C LEU A 107 1.97 -32.83 -40.40
N ARG A 108 0.68 -33.10 -40.25
CA ARG A 108 0.10 -34.42 -40.48
C ARG A 108 0.28 -34.85 -41.96
N LEU A 109 0.06 -33.92 -42.89
CA LEU A 109 0.28 -34.16 -44.30
C LEU A 109 1.74 -34.55 -44.57
N TYR A 110 2.71 -33.75 -44.13
CA TYR A 110 4.13 -34.00 -44.32
C TYR A 110 4.60 -35.25 -43.62
N GLN A 111 4.08 -35.56 -42.43
CA GLN A 111 4.38 -36.80 -41.73
C GLN A 111 3.93 -38.05 -42.50
N GLN A 112 2.74 -38.01 -43.10
CA GLN A 112 2.23 -39.13 -43.90
C GLN A 112 3.05 -39.29 -45.18
N GLU A 113 3.38 -38.18 -45.87
CA GLU A 113 4.15 -38.19 -47.09
C GLU A 113 5.60 -38.64 -46.84
N LEU A 114 6.23 -38.17 -45.77
CA LEU A 114 7.55 -38.62 -45.33
C LEU A 114 7.57 -40.13 -45.11
N ALA A 115 6.58 -40.66 -44.36
CA ALA A 115 6.48 -42.10 -44.11
C ALA A 115 6.31 -42.91 -45.41
N ARG A 116 5.55 -42.37 -46.38
CA ARG A 116 5.40 -42.98 -47.73
C ARG A 116 6.74 -43.03 -48.50
N LEU A 117 7.43 -41.87 -48.56
CA LEU A 117 8.72 -41.73 -49.27
C LEU A 117 9.80 -42.60 -48.62
N GLN A 118 9.87 -42.68 -47.29
CA GLN A 118 10.81 -43.55 -46.57
C GLN A 118 10.61 -45.03 -46.91
N LYS A 119 9.37 -45.50 -47.10
CA LYS A 119 9.07 -46.85 -47.54
C LYS A 119 9.54 -47.10 -48.95
N LEU A 120 9.33 -46.15 -49.87
CA LEU A 120 9.77 -46.24 -51.27
C LEU A 120 11.30 -46.18 -51.40
N ALA A 121 11.98 -45.34 -50.59
CA ALA A 121 13.44 -45.23 -50.58
C ALA A 121 14.15 -46.53 -50.16
N LYS A 122 13.54 -47.32 -49.27
CA LYS A 122 14.03 -48.65 -48.90
C LYS A 122 14.04 -49.64 -50.06
N ALA A 123 13.21 -49.38 -51.11
CA ALA A 123 13.10 -50.24 -52.28
C ALA A 123 13.93 -49.71 -53.48
N SER A 124 14.36 -48.45 -53.53
CA SER A 124 15.09 -47.82 -54.63
C SER A 124 15.91 -46.61 -54.15
N SER A 125 17.21 -46.56 -54.49
CA SER A 125 18.14 -45.48 -54.06
C SER A 125 17.80 -44.07 -54.64
N ALA A 126 16.95 -43.98 -55.65
CA ALA A 126 16.65 -42.72 -56.35
C ALA A 126 15.77 -41.73 -55.52
N ALA A 127 15.24 -42.13 -54.39
CA ALA A 127 14.31 -41.32 -53.60
C ALA A 127 14.95 -40.61 -52.39
N ALA A 128 16.25 -40.70 -52.15
CA ALA A 128 16.91 -40.17 -50.98
C ALA A 128 16.74 -38.64 -50.83
N SER A 129 16.97 -37.86 -51.90
CA SER A 129 16.80 -36.41 -51.89
C SER A 129 15.35 -35.98 -51.60
N GLN A 130 14.37 -36.76 -52.08
CA GLN A 130 12.95 -36.48 -51.83
C GLN A 130 12.59 -36.76 -50.35
N VAL A 131 13.23 -37.74 -49.73
CA VAL A 131 13.07 -38.00 -48.30
C VAL A 131 13.63 -36.82 -47.48
N ASP A 132 14.84 -36.35 -47.85
CA ASP A 132 15.47 -35.21 -47.15
C ASP A 132 14.65 -33.92 -47.32
N ASP A 133 14.12 -33.61 -48.51
CA ASP A 133 13.24 -32.48 -48.74
C ASP A 133 11.96 -32.56 -47.88
N MET A 134 11.36 -33.75 -47.80
CA MET A 134 10.16 -33.95 -47.01
C MET A 134 10.43 -33.90 -45.50
N GLN A 135 11.59 -34.40 -45.06
CA GLN A 135 12.05 -34.25 -43.68
C GLN A 135 12.18 -32.77 -43.31
N ASN A 136 12.81 -31.96 -44.17
CA ASN A 136 12.93 -30.52 -43.95
C ASN A 136 11.55 -29.84 -43.84
N LYS A 137 10.58 -30.18 -44.70
CA LYS A 137 9.20 -29.67 -44.61
C LYS A 137 8.48 -30.09 -43.36
N HIS A 138 8.66 -31.33 -42.93
CA HIS A 138 8.13 -31.84 -41.68
C HIS A 138 8.69 -31.02 -40.47
N ASP A 139 10.00 -30.77 -40.43
CA ASP A 139 10.64 -30.07 -39.34
C ASP A 139 10.28 -28.57 -39.33
N LEU A 140 10.11 -27.95 -40.50
CA LEU A 140 9.55 -26.61 -40.62
C LEU A 140 8.13 -26.55 -40.07
N ALA A 141 7.27 -27.53 -40.39
CA ALA A 141 5.90 -27.56 -39.88
C ALA A 141 5.84 -27.75 -38.34
N LEU A 142 6.81 -28.47 -37.77
CA LEU A 142 6.97 -28.54 -36.30
C LEU A 142 7.31 -27.15 -35.71
N SER A 143 8.20 -26.42 -36.37
CA SER A 143 8.58 -25.06 -35.95
C SER A 143 7.41 -24.08 -36.09
N ASP A 144 6.59 -24.19 -37.14
CA ASP A 144 5.38 -23.37 -37.30
C ASP A 144 4.37 -23.60 -36.17
N ILE A 145 4.19 -24.85 -35.73
CA ILE A 145 3.35 -25.17 -34.58
C ILE A 145 3.91 -24.56 -33.31
N ALA A 146 5.23 -24.64 -33.11
CA ALA A 146 5.87 -24.04 -31.91
C ALA A 146 5.67 -22.53 -31.89
N LEU A 147 5.86 -21.86 -33.04
CA LEU A 147 5.63 -20.41 -33.17
C LEU A 147 4.17 -20.04 -32.86
N ALA A 148 3.21 -20.72 -33.53
CA ALA A 148 1.79 -20.46 -33.29
C ALA A 148 1.37 -20.64 -31.82
N LYS A 149 1.97 -21.60 -31.10
CA LYS A 149 1.75 -21.79 -29.66
C LYS A 149 2.32 -20.64 -28.82
N VAL A 150 3.46 -20.08 -29.21
CA VAL A 150 4.06 -18.92 -28.53
C VAL A 150 3.17 -17.70 -28.70
N GLU A 151 2.69 -17.45 -29.93
CA GLU A 151 1.77 -16.33 -30.22
C GLU A 151 0.46 -16.43 -29.43
N LEU A 152 -0.12 -17.63 -29.29
CA LEU A 152 -1.28 -17.86 -28.42
C LEU A 152 -1.00 -17.50 -26.96
N LYS A 153 0.19 -17.86 -26.43
CA LYS A 153 0.57 -17.50 -25.08
C LYS A 153 0.71 -15.98 -24.88
N VAL A 154 1.20 -15.26 -25.90
CA VAL A 154 1.28 -13.80 -25.86
C VAL A 154 -0.11 -13.19 -25.76
N ILE A 155 -1.06 -13.69 -26.56
CA ILE A 155 -2.44 -13.20 -26.50
C ILE A 155 -3.10 -13.55 -25.16
N ASP A 156 -2.85 -14.74 -24.60
CA ASP A 156 -3.35 -15.14 -23.28
C ASP A 156 -2.81 -14.24 -22.16
N ASP A 157 -1.53 -13.85 -22.22
CA ASP A 157 -0.94 -12.88 -21.29
C ASP A 157 -1.62 -11.50 -21.42
N GLN A 158 -1.85 -11.03 -22.65
CA GLN A 158 -2.57 -9.77 -22.90
C GLN A 158 -4.01 -9.81 -22.35
N LEU A 159 -4.73 -10.90 -22.57
CA LEU A 159 -6.08 -11.10 -22.02
C LEU A 159 -6.08 -11.08 -20.49
N SER A 160 -5.11 -11.72 -19.86
CA SER A 160 -4.98 -11.70 -18.40
C SER A 160 -4.73 -10.28 -17.84
N ARG A 161 -3.96 -9.46 -18.58
CA ARG A 161 -3.65 -8.07 -18.23
C ARG A 161 -4.77 -7.08 -18.59
N ALA A 162 -5.76 -7.49 -19.37
CA ALA A 162 -6.93 -6.65 -19.68
C ALA A 162 -7.87 -6.48 -18.48
N THR A 163 -7.69 -7.27 -17.44
CA THR A 163 -8.38 -7.11 -16.16
C THR A 163 -7.38 -6.78 -15.07
N VAL A 164 -7.48 -5.59 -14.47
CA VAL A 164 -6.65 -5.18 -13.34
C VAL A 164 -7.36 -5.54 -12.05
N ARG A 165 -6.67 -6.28 -11.17
CA ARG A 165 -7.18 -6.71 -9.88
C ARG A 165 -6.42 -6.07 -8.73
N ALA A 166 -7.08 -5.96 -7.58
CA ALA A 166 -6.48 -5.48 -6.35
C ALA A 166 -5.39 -6.46 -5.86
N PRO A 167 -4.14 -6.02 -5.65
CA PRO A 167 -3.07 -6.86 -5.13
C PRO A 167 -3.23 -7.14 -3.62
N PHE A 168 -3.88 -6.26 -2.88
CA PHE A 168 -4.15 -6.35 -1.45
C PHE A 168 -5.49 -5.69 -1.10
N ASP A 169 -5.93 -5.85 0.16
CA ASP A 169 -7.14 -5.21 0.69
C ASP A 169 -6.89 -3.74 0.96
N GLY A 170 -7.76 -2.85 0.49
CA GLY A 170 -7.54 -1.43 0.65
C GLY A 170 -8.70 -0.55 0.19
N VAL A 171 -8.41 0.73 0.00
CA VAL A 171 -9.37 1.75 -0.48
C VAL A 171 -8.82 2.40 -1.75
N ILE A 172 -9.70 2.59 -2.72
CA ILE A 172 -9.36 3.37 -3.91
C ILE A 172 -9.35 4.86 -3.53
N SER A 173 -8.18 5.49 -3.60
CA SER A 173 -8.04 6.92 -3.30
C SER A 173 -8.29 7.79 -4.51
N GLU A 174 -7.80 7.39 -5.67
CA GLU A 174 -7.88 8.20 -6.88
C GLU A 174 -8.18 7.34 -8.12
N ARG A 175 -8.89 7.96 -9.06
CA ARG A 175 -9.19 7.38 -10.38
C ARG A 175 -8.77 8.35 -11.48
N PHE A 176 -7.77 7.97 -12.27
CA PHE A 176 -7.23 8.79 -13.36
C PHE A 176 -8.04 8.67 -14.67
N LYS A 177 -8.66 7.53 -14.90
CA LYS A 177 -9.40 7.25 -16.13
C LYS A 177 -10.83 6.78 -15.81
N ARG A 178 -11.76 7.03 -16.73
CA ARG A 178 -13.17 6.64 -16.62
C ARG A 178 -13.53 5.60 -17.67
N ALA A 179 -14.54 4.80 -17.39
CA ALA A 179 -15.11 3.88 -18.38
C ALA A 179 -15.49 4.61 -19.67
N GLY A 180 -15.38 3.93 -20.80
CA GLY A 180 -15.62 4.46 -22.15
C GLY A 180 -14.42 5.17 -22.78
N ARG A 181 -13.31 5.36 -22.09
CA ARG A 181 -12.09 5.98 -22.65
C ARG A 181 -11.17 4.94 -23.26
N GLU A 182 -10.48 5.34 -24.31
CA GLU A 182 -9.33 4.60 -24.85
C GLU A 182 -8.09 4.94 -24.02
N ILE A 183 -7.29 3.95 -23.73
CA ILE A 183 -6.05 4.07 -22.97
C ILE A 183 -4.90 3.34 -23.67
N ASN A 184 -3.70 3.76 -23.36
CA ASN A 184 -2.47 3.11 -23.79
C ASN A 184 -1.88 2.26 -22.66
N ARG A 185 -1.00 1.33 -23.03
CA ARG A 185 -0.19 0.58 -22.05
C ARG A 185 0.59 1.55 -21.15
N ALA A 186 0.66 1.24 -19.85
CA ALA A 186 1.28 2.03 -18.79
C ALA A 186 0.53 3.32 -18.40
N ASP A 187 -0.64 3.64 -18.97
CA ASP A 187 -1.50 4.71 -18.46
C ASP A 187 -1.90 4.40 -17.02
N GLU A 188 -1.87 5.40 -16.14
CA GLU A 188 -2.35 5.31 -14.76
C GLU A 188 -3.87 5.19 -14.75
N LEU A 189 -4.38 4.26 -13.94
CA LEU A 189 -5.81 3.93 -13.86
C LEU A 189 -6.42 4.32 -12.53
N VAL A 190 -5.91 3.77 -11.45
CA VAL A 190 -6.40 3.99 -10.09
C VAL A 190 -5.26 3.88 -9.09
N THR A 191 -5.37 4.59 -7.96
CA THR A 191 -4.47 4.42 -6.81
C THR A 191 -5.20 3.65 -5.72
N LEU A 192 -4.58 2.58 -5.23
CA LEU A 192 -5.04 1.75 -4.13
C LEU A 192 -4.18 2.04 -2.90
N LEU A 193 -4.81 2.41 -1.80
CA LEU A 193 -4.19 2.64 -0.50
C LEU A 193 -4.31 1.41 0.38
N ASP A 194 -3.23 1.02 1.02
CA ASP A 194 -3.24 -0.01 2.07
C ASP A 194 -3.68 0.61 3.40
N ILE A 195 -4.87 0.22 3.87
CA ILE A 195 -5.42 0.70 5.14
C ILE A 195 -5.12 -0.24 6.32
N ASN A 196 -4.57 -1.42 6.06
CA ASN A 196 -4.27 -2.41 7.10
C ASN A 196 -2.83 -2.31 7.60
N ASN A 197 -1.90 -1.86 6.73
CA ASN A 197 -0.49 -1.68 7.06
C ASN A 197 -0.14 -0.21 6.89
N LEU A 198 -0.17 0.51 8.00
CA LEU A 198 0.08 1.95 8.01
C LEU A 198 1.48 2.27 8.53
N GLU A 199 2.12 3.27 7.94
CA GLU A 199 3.36 3.85 8.43
C GLU A 199 3.21 5.35 8.64
N VAL A 200 3.86 5.86 9.67
CA VAL A 200 3.92 7.30 9.96
C VAL A 200 5.30 7.82 9.59
N ARG A 201 5.34 8.83 8.75
CA ARG A 201 6.57 9.57 8.42
C ARG A 201 6.59 10.86 9.19
N LEU A 202 7.61 11.03 9.99
CA LEU A 202 7.80 12.22 10.82
C LEU A 202 9.20 12.77 10.64
N TYR A 203 9.33 14.09 10.79
CA TYR A 203 10.61 14.80 10.67
C TYR A 203 11.09 15.21 12.06
N VAL A 204 12.12 14.52 12.56
CA VAL A 204 12.68 14.81 13.87
C VAL A 204 13.90 15.72 13.74
N PRO A 205 13.97 16.86 14.45
CA PRO A 205 15.16 17.71 14.44
C PRO A 205 16.40 16.95 14.89
N VAL A 206 17.54 17.17 14.21
CA VAL A 206 18.82 16.46 14.40
C VAL A 206 19.29 16.43 15.86
N LYS A 207 19.01 17.48 16.64
CA LYS A 207 19.36 17.56 18.08
C LYS A 207 18.76 16.42 18.94
N TYR A 208 17.68 15.79 18.46
CA TYR A 208 17.00 14.68 19.16
C TYR A 208 17.40 13.31 18.62
N LEU A 209 18.21 13.24 17.57
CA LEU A 209 18.61 12.00 16.92
C LEU A 209 19.27 10.99 17.89
N LYS A 210 20.00 11.52 18.89
CA LYS A 210 20.67 10.69 19.93
C LYS A 210 19.72 9.86 20.78
N PHE A 211 18.44 10.22 20.81
CA PHE A 211 17.41 9.51 21.57
C PHE A 211 16.63 8.51 20.70
N LEU A 212 16.80 8.53 19.38
CA LEU A 212 16.12 7.65 18.45
C LEU A 212 16.97 6.42 18.17
N HIS A 213 16.36 5.26 18.35
CA HIS A 213 16.96 3.97 18.00
C HIS A 213 15.87 3.02 17.47
N LYS A 214 16.29 2.04 16.70
CA LYS A 214 15.35 1.05 16.16
C LYS A 214 14.64 0.31 17.29
N GLY A 215 13.30 0.26 17.24
CA GLY A 215 12.45 -0.41 18.23
C GLY A 215 11.97 0.49 19.35
N ILE A 216 12.23 1.82 19.29
CA ILE A 216 11.60 2.75 20.22
C ILE A 216 10.11 2.85 19.94
N GLU A 217 9.30 2.80 21.00
CA GLU A 217 7.85 3.03 20.89
C GLU A 217 7.56 4.51 21.11
N LEU A 218 6.81 5.09 20.19
CA LEU A 218 6.39 6.50 20.25
C LEU A 218 4.87 6.54 20.42
N PRO A 219 4.36 7.29 21.43
CA PRO A 219 2.93 7.49 21.58
C PRO A 219 2.42 8.35 20.42
N ILE A 220 1.40 7.85 19.69
CA ILE A 220 0.74 8.60 18.63
C ILE A 220 -0.56 9.13 19.18
N GLN A 221 -0.72 10.45 19.18
CA GLN A 221 -2.00 11.10 19.42
C GLN A 221 -2.63 11.40 18.07
N ALA A 222 -3.71 10.69 17.74
CA ALA A 222 -4.57 11.09 16.63
C ALA A 222 -5.22 12.41 17.03
N GLY A 223 -5.01 13.47 16.25
CA GLY A 223 -5.75 14.70 16.42
C GLY A 223 -7.24 14.39 16.45
N ASP A 224 -7.98 15.10 17.29
CA ASP A 224 -9.41 14.85 17.50
C ASP A 224 -10.17 14.97 16.17
N LEU A 225 -10.45 13.84 15.54
CA LEU A 225 -11.26 13.73 14.33
C LEU A 225 -12.75 13.97 14.61
N SER A 226 -13.12 14.29 15.87
CA SER A 226 -14.50 14.49 16.28
C SER A 226 -14.99 15.94 16.20
N ALA A 227 -14.17 16.89 15.77
CA ALA A 227 -14.61 18.26 15.49
C ALA A 227 -14.48 18.59 14.01
N PRO A 228 -15.54 18.46 13.21
CA PRO A 228 -15.58 19.17 11.93
C PRO A 228 -15.74 20.65 12.24
N ASP A 229 -14.64 21.38 12.25
CA ASP A 229 -14.70 22.86 12.22
C ASP A 229 -15.24 23.28 10.85
N MET A 230 -16.55 23.12 10.70
CA MET A 230 -17.32 23.75 9.63
C MET A 230 -17.63 25.18 10.05
N THR A 231 -16.62 26.02 10.11
CA THR A 231 -16.83 27.46 10.08
C THR A 231 -16.75 27.88 8.63
N THR A 232 -17.91 27.85 7.99
CA THR A 232 -18.17 28.56 6.73
C THR A 232 -18.01 30.04 6.99
N ALA A 233 -17.14 30.71 6.24
CA ALA A 233 -17.20 32.12 5.91
C ALA A 233 -17.35 32.25 4.41
#